data_d3783c2aa2d395f02f56b4d4ea745c87
#
_entry.id   d3783c2aa2d395f02f56b4d4ea745c87
#
_cell.length_a   1.000
_cell.length_b   1.000
_cell.length_c   1.000
_cell.angle_alpha   90.00
_cell.angle_beta   90.00
_cell.angle_gamma   90.00
#
_symmetry.space_group_name_H-M   'P 1'
#
loop_
_entity.id
_entity.type
_entity.pdbx_description
1 polymer ?
#
loop_
_entity_poly.entity_id
_entity_poly.type
_entity_poly.pdbx_seq_one_letter_code
_entity_poly.pdbx_strand_id
1 'polypeptide(L)'
;MSRVYDRLESATLLLARAGGIKDRLNGAWRQCLASIEPEDVPRELRLQFLELSQTMQRERPLRGEDAVRATIRKMSNEEAECQSAMIVRMFCRMTRQQELELALPMPASAAVVQLFAAEG
;
A
#
# COMPACT_ATOMS: atom_id res chain seq x y z
N MET A 1 -2.47 -15.06 -5.37
CA MET A 1 -1.63 -14.01 -4.93
C MET A 1 -2.04 -12.70 -5.49
N SER A 2 -2.11 -11.74 -4.69
CA SER A 2 -2.62 -10.46 -5.11
C SER A 2 -1.53 -9.66 -5.82
N ARG A 3 -1.85 -9.13 -7.00
CA ARG A 3 -0.97 -8.26 -7.69
C ARG A 3 -0.72 -7.00 -6.90
N VAL A 4 -1.76 -6.51 -6.20
CA VAL A 4 -1.62 -5.32 -5.38
C VAL A 4 -0.68 -5.61 -4.20
N TYR A 5 -0.77 -6.81 -3.61
CA TYR A 5 0.13 -7.18 -2.54
C TYR A 5 1.58 -7.14 -3.01
N ASP A 6 1.85 -7.72 -4.18
CA ASP A 6 3.21 -7.74 -4.71
C ASP A 6 3.72 -6.34 -5.00
N ARG A 7 2.85 -5.46 -5.48
CA ARG A 7 3.26 -4.09 -5.75
C ARG A 7 3.51 -3.31 -4.47
N LEU A 8 2.71 -3.53 -3.44
CA LEU A 8 2.95 -2.87 -2.15
C LEU A 8 4.24 -3.37 -1.52
N GLU A 9 4.53 -4.64 -1.68
CA GLU A 9 5.79 -5.18 -1.19
C GLU A 9 6.97 -4.52 -1.91
N SER A 10 6.90 -4.45 -3.23
CA SER A 10 7.96 -3.83 -4.01
C SER A 10 8.14 -2.36 -3.64
N ALA A 11 7.03 -1.64 -3.44
CA ALA A 11 7.11 -0.23 -3.04
C ALA A 11 7.79 -0.10 -1.69
N THR A 12 7.43 -0.97 -0.74
CA THR A 12 8.03 -0.95 0.58
C THR A 12 9.54 -1.19 0.50
N LEU A 13 9.95 -2.12 -0.35
CA LEU A 13 11.37 -2.40 -0.52
C LEU A 13 12.10 -1.21 -1.15
N LEU A 14 11.46 -0.51 -2.08
CA LEU A 14 12.08 0.69 -2.65
C LEU A 14 12.22 1.78 -1.60
N LEU A 15 11.26 1.90 -0.69
CA LEU A 15 11.35 2.89 0.37
C LEU A 15 12.49 2.59 1.35
N ALA A 16 12.92 1.36 1.41
CA ALA A 16 14.01 0.96 2.31
C ALA A 16 15.39 1.16 1.72
N ARG A 17 15.47 1.60 0.46
CA ARG A 17 16.77 1.78 -0.18
C ARG A 17 17.44 3.06 0.25
N ALA A 18 18.69 3.24 -0.17
CA ALA A 18 19.44 4.46 0.11
C ALA A 18 18.88 5.63 -0.70
N GLY A 19 19.22 6.84 -0.30
CA GLY A 19 18.79 8.02 -1.00
C GLY A 19 17.82 8.85 -0.17
N GLY A 20 17.48 10.04 -0.65
CA GLY A 20 16.57 10.90 0.06
C GLY A 20 15.16 10.35 0.07
N ILE A 21 14.39 10.73 1.09
CA ILE A 21 13.05 10.19 1.25
C ILE A 21 12.15 10.56 0.06
N LYS A 22 12.32 11.76 -0.49
CA LYS A 22 11.48 12.18 -1.61
C LYS A 22 11.78 11.36 -2.86
N ASP A 23 13.06 11.04 -3.08
CA ASP A 23 13.43 10.21 -4.22
C ASP A 23 12.91 8.80 -4.05
N ARG A 24 13.00 8.27 -2.84
CA ARG A 24 12.50 6.92 -2.56
C ARG A 24 10.98 6.86 -2.73
N LEU A 25 10.29 7.88 -2.25
CA LEU A 25 8.84 7.93 -2.40
C LEU A 25 8.46 8.03 -3.88
N ASN A 26 9.17 8.86 -4.63
CA ASN A 26 8.90 8.99 -6.05
C ASN A 26 9.06 7.66 -6.77
N GLY A 27 10.13 6.94 -6.46
CA GLY A 27 10.35 5.63 -7.07
C GLY A 27 9.27 4.62 -6.69
N ALA A 28 8.92 4.58 -5.41
CA ALA A 28 7.91 3.65 -4.94
C ALA A 28 6.57 3.91 -5.62
N TRP A 29 6.19 5.19 -5.72
CA TRP A 29 4.92 5.52 -6.35
C TRP A 29 4.94 5.20 -7.84
N ARG A 30 5.94 5.71 -8.57
CA ARG A 30 5.94 5.56 -10.01
C ARG A 30 6.13 4.14 -10.49
N GLN A 31 6.98 3.40 -9.82
CA GLN A 31 7.32 2.08 -10.32
C GLN A 31 6.33 1.01 -9.86
N CYS A 32 5.69 1.23 -8.72
CA CYS A 32 4.90 0.17 -8.13
C CYS A 32 3.42 0.47 -8.00
N LEU A 33 3.07 1.71 -7.68
CA LEU A 33 1.70 2.00 -7.26
C LEU A 33 0.87 2.80 -8.25
N ALA A 34 1.52 3.59 -9.08
CA ALA A 34 0.80 4.53 -9.95
C ALA A 34 -0.16 3.84 -10.90
N SER A 35 0.12 2.63 -11.31
CA SER A 35 -0.71 1.93 -12.27
C SER A 35 -1.76 1.03 -11.65
N ILE A 36 -1.84 1.00 -10.33
CA ILE A 36 -2.84 0.16 -9.67
C ILE A 36 -4.21 0.79 -9.84
N GLU A 37 -5.18 -0.01 -10.24
CA GLU A 37 -6.55 0.46 -10.34
C GLU A 37 -7.21 0.38 -8.99
N PRO A 38 -7.93 1.41 -8.57
CA PRO A 38 -8.56 1.38 -7.24
C PRO A 38 -9.47 0.17 -7.02
N GLU A 39 -10.12 -0.31 -8.05
CA GLU A 39 -11.01 -1.46 -7.90
C GLU A 39 -10.25 -2.73 -7.58
N ASP A 40 -8.95 -2.77 -7.86
CA ASP A 40 -8.14 -3.95 -7.54
C ASP A 40 -7.64 -3.92 -6.11
N VAL A 41 -7.77 -2.79 -5.43
CA VAL A 41 -7.33 -2.66 -4.04
C VAL A 41 -8.42 -3.23 -3.14
N PRO A 42 -8.07 -4.03 -2.13
CA PRO A 42 -9.09 -4.55 -1.22
C PRO A 42 -9.90 -3.43 -0.62
N ARG A 43 -11.18 -3.69 -0.46
CA ARG A 43 -12.11 -2.68 0.00
C ARG A 43 -11.64 -1.95 1.25
N GLU A 44 -11.05 -2.67 2.18
CA GLU A 44 -10.60 -2.11 3.45
C GLU A 44 -9.47 -1.11 3.30
N LEU A 45 -8.72 -1.19 2.21
CA LEU A 45 -7.60 -0.30 1.98
C LEU A 45 -7.87 0.73 0.90
N ARG A 46 -9.03 0.65 0.26
CA ARG A 46 -9.29 1.46 -0.93
C ARG A 46 -9.30 2.95 -0.63
N LEU A 47 -9.88 3.34 0.50
CA LEU A 47 -9.91 4.76 0.87
C LEU A 47 -8.49 5.28 1.09
N GLN A 48 -7.66 4.52 1.79
CA GLN A 48 -6.28 4.93 2.01
C GLN A 48 -5.53 5.05 0.70
N PHE A 49 -5.76 4.11 -0.22
CA PHE A 49 -5.08 4.16 -1.51
C PHE A 49 -5.53 5.39 -2.31
N LEU A 50 -6.81 5.71 -2.29
CA LEU A 50 -7.32 6.87 -3.01
C LEU A 50 -6.77 8.17 -2.40
N GLU A 51 -6.67 8.25 -1.09
CA GLU A 51 -6.09 9.43 -0.44
C GLU A 51 -4.64 9.59 -0.82
N LEU A 52 -3.89 8.50 -0.84
CA LEU A 52 -2.49 8.54 -1.25
C LEU A 52 -2.38 8.99 -2.70
N SER A 53 -3.19 8.44 -3.57
CA SER A 53 -3.16 8.77 -4.98
C SER A 53 -3.47 10.25 -5.20
N GLN A 54 -4.46 10.78 -4.50
CA GLN A 54 -4.79 12.18 -4.61
C GLN A 54 -3.66 13.06 -4.10
N THR A 55 -3.06 12.69 -2.99
CA THR A 55 -1.95 13.46 -2.43
C THR A 55 -0.76 13.47 -3.37
N MET A 56 -0.44 12.34 -3.99
CA MET A 56 0.73 12.25 -4.86
C MET A 56 0.56 13.06 -6.14
N GLN A 57 -0.65 13.45 -6.47
CA GLN A 57 -0.92 14.17 -7.71
C GLN A 57 -1.59 15.53 -7.47
N ARG A 58 -1.48 16.06 -6.27
CA ARG A 58 -2.25 17.25 -5.90
C ARG A 58 -1.74 18.55 -6.50
N GLU A 59 -0.45 18.62 -6.86
CA GLU A 59 0.12 19.89 -7.32
C GLU A 59 0.01 20.02 -8.81
N ARG A 60 -0.19 21.26 -9.26
CA ARG A 60 -0.27 21.54 -10.68
C ARG A 60 1.13 21.50 -11.26
N PRO A 61 1.36 20.76 -12.34
CA PRO A 61 2.70 20.64 -12.89
C PRO A 61 3.14 21.92 -13.60
N LEU A 62 4.43 22.19 -13.54
CA LEU A 62 5.04 23.21 -14.36
C LEU A 62 5.33 22.59 -15.73
N ARG A 63 5.79 23.43 -16.66
CA ARG A 63 6.09 22.94 -17.97
C ARG A 63 7.14 21.84 -17.90
N GLY A 64 6.89 20.75 -18.54
CA GLY A 64 7.83 19.64 -18.56
C GLY A 64 7.77 18.72 -17.36
N GLU A 65 6.85 18.98 -16.42
CA GLU A 65 6.66 18.15 -15.25
C GLU A 65 5.31 17.45 -15.35
N ASP A 66 5.16 16.31 -14.68
CA ASP A 66 3.82 15.77 -14.43
C ASP A 66 3.40 16.14 -13.01
N ALA A 67 2.19 15.80 -12.65
CA ALA A 67 1.65 16.17 -11.34
C ALA A 67 2.42 15.52 -10.19
N VAL A 68 2.86 14.29 -10.37
CA VAL A 68 3.62 13.59 -9.32
C VAL A 68 4.94 14.31 -9.08
N ARG A 69 5.63 14.69 -10.13
CA ARG A 69 6.91 15.38 -9.98
C ARG A 69 6.71 16.72 -9.29
N ALA A 70 5.67 17.47 -9.67
CA ALA A 70 5.37 18.74 -9.05
C ALA A 70 5.08 18.56 -7.57
N THR A 71 4.32 17.53 -7.22
CA THR A 71 3.96 17.26 -5.84
C THR A 71 5.20 16.90 -5.02
N ILE A 72 6.05 16.03 -5.54
CA ILE A 72 7.27 15.64 -4.85
C ILE A 72 8.17 16.85 -4.68
N ARG A 73 8.29 17.68 -5.70
CA ARG A 73 9.13 18.86 -5.62
C ARG A 73 8.71 19.81 -4.50
N LYS A 74 7.40 19.97 -4.33
CA LYS A 74 6.89 20.91 -3.32
C LYS A 74 6.72 20.29 -1.94
N MET A 75 6.77 18.99 -1.85
CA MET A 75 6.53 18.29 -0.60
C MET A 75 7.70 18.45 0.36
N SER A 76 7.42 18.60 1.65
CA SER A 76 8.48 18.59 2.65
C SER A 76 8.97 17.17 2.89
N ASN A 77 10.13 17.04 3.52
CA ASN A 77 10.61 15.71 3.88
C ASN A 77 9.69 15.04 4.88
N GLU A 78 9.12 15.80 5.82
CA GLU A 78 8.17 15.24 6.77
C GLU A 78 6.93 14.72 6.09
N GLU A 79 6.46 15.45 5.11
CA GLU A 79 5.28 14.98 4.38
C GLU A 79 5.62 13.74 3.57
N ALA A 80 6.80 13.70 2.98
CA ALA A 80 7.22 12.51 2.24
C ALA A 80 7.33 11.31 3.16
N GLU A 81 7.79 11.52 4.39
CA GLU A 81 7.83 10.44 5.38
C GLU A 81 6.44 9.95 5.74
N CYS A 82 5.48 10.86 5.87
CA CYS A 82 4.11 10.48 6.16
C CYS A 82 3.51 9.64 5.05
N GLN A 83 3.74 10.04 3.81
CA GLN A 83 3.21 9.26 2.68
C GLN A 83 3.90 7.91 2.56
N SER A 84 5.20 7.88 2.82
CA SER A 84 5.94 6.63 2.80
C SER A 84 5.43 5.69 3.89
N ALA A 85 5.17 6.22 5.07
CA ALA A 85 4.63 5.42 6.16
C ALA A 85 3.24 4.87 5.81
N MET A 86 2.44 5.64 5.10
CA MET A 86 1.13 5.16 4.67
C MET A 86 1.28 3.94 3.75
N ILE A 87 2.23 3.97 2.84
CA ILE A 87 2.47 2.84 1.94
C ILE A 87 2.85 1.61 2.76
N VAL A 88 3.76 1.77 3.70
CA VAL A 88 4.21 0.65 4.52
C VAL A 88 3.07 0.10 5.36
N ARG A 89 2.23 0.98 5.93
CA ARG A 89 1.07 0.53 6.71
C ARG A 89 0.08 -0.24 5.87
N MET A 90 -0.13 0.20 4.64
CA MET A 90 -1.02 -0.54 3.74
C MET A 90 -0.47 -1.93 3.46
N PHE A 91 0.84 -2.02 3.23
CA PHE A 91 1.46 -3.31 3.03
C PHE A 91 1.31 -4.20 4.26
N CYS A 92 1.54 -3.63 5.45
CA CYS A 92 1.39 -4.39 6.69
C CYS A 92 -0.03 -4.88 6.89
N ARG A 93 -1.00 -4.05 6.57
CA ARG A 93 -2.40 -4.46 6.70
C ARG A 93 -2.75 -5.59 5.74
N MET A 94 -2.25 -5.52 4.52
CA MET A 94 -2.48 -6.59 3.56
C MET A 94 -1.79 -7.88 3.99
N THR A 95 -0.58 -7.76 4.52
CA THR A 95 0.14 -8.93 5.01
C THR A 95 -0.62 -9.60 6.13
N ARG A 96 -1.12 -8.80 7.07
CA ARG A 96 -1.88 -9.34 8.18
C ARG A 96 -3.15 -10.00 7.70
N GLN A 97 -3.82 -9.41 6.75
CA GLN A 97 -5.04 -9.96 6.20
C GLN A 97 -4.77 -11.28 5.49
N GLN A 98 -3.69 -11.35 4.73
CA GLN A 98 -3.33 -12.58 4.06
C GLN A 98 -2.95 -13.67 5.05
N GLU A 99 -2.26 -13.32 6.10
CA GLU A 99 -1.92 -14.28 7.13
C GLU A 99 -3.15 -14.83 7.81
N LEU A 100 -4.14 -13.98 8.06
CA LEU A 100 -5.36 -14.43 8.66
C LEU A 100 -6.10 -15.39 7.73
N GLU A 101 -6.14 -15.10 6.47
CA GLU A 101 -6.80 -15.97 5.51
C GLU A 101 -6.12 -17.32 5.44
N LEU A 102 -4.79 -17.32 5.45
CA LEU A 102 -4.07 -18.58 5.39
C LEU A 102 -4.19 -19.37 6.69
N ALA A 103 -4.33 -18.70 7.81
CA ALA A 103 -4.41 -19.37 9.07
C ALA A 103 -5.78 -19.91 9.38
N LEU A 104 -6.80 -19.43 8.71
CA LEU A 104 -8.13 -19.90 8.99
C LEU A 104 -8.28 -21.33 8.55
N PRO A 105 -8.81 -22.11 9.39
CA PRO A 105 -8.96 -23.50 9.04
C PRO A 105 -10.07 -23.59 8.06
N MET A 106 -10.01 -24.52 7.30
CA MET A 106 -10.91 -24.54 6.37
C MET A 106 -11.96 -25.17 6.81
N PRO A 107 -12.69 -25.07 6.54
CA PRO A 107 -13.83 -25.15 6.74
C PRO A 107 -13.98 -24.82 7.82
N ALA A 108 -13.19 -24.50 7.81
CA ALA A 108 -12.92 -23.99 8.79
C ALA A 108 -13.94 -24.01 9.55
N SER A 109 -14.25 -23.65 9.31
CA SER A 109 -15.15 -23.44 10.05
C SER A 109 -15.82 -24.53 10.49
N ALA A 110 -16.08 -25.23 9.74
CA ALA A 110 -16.81 -26.24 10.12
C ALA A 110 -16.10 -26.92 11.14
N ALA A 111 -15.02 -27.18 10.84
CA ALA A 111 -14.29 -27.86 11.70
C ALA A 111 -14.26 -27.32 12.99
N VAL A 112 -13.99 -26.21 13.03
CA VAL A 112 -13.80 -25.62 14.17
C VAL A 112 -14.83 -25.78 15.06
N VAL A 113 -15.80 -25.64 14.59
CA VAL A 113 -16.75 -25.66 15.38
C VAL A 113 -16.85 -26.80 16.17
N GLN A 114 -16.66 -27.85 15.71
CA GLN A 114 -16.78 -28.88 16.44
C GLN A 114 -15.91 -29.03 17.46
N LEU A 115 -14.94 -28.55 17.35
CA LEU A 115 -14.00 -28.68 18.28
C LEU A 115 -14.44 -28.28 19.49
N PHE A 116 -14.88 -27.39 19.56
CA PHE A 116 -15.17 -26.88 20.69
C PHE A 116 -16.27 -27.41 21.11
N ALA A 117 -16.77 -27.86 20.34
CA ALA A 117 -17.93 -28.26 20.67
C ALA A 117 -17.58 -29.45 21.34
N ALA A 118 -16.89 -29.99 21.00
CA ALA A 118 -16.62 -31.04 21.58
C ALA A 118 -15.76 -30.84 22.45
N GLU A 119 -15.58 -30.43 22.19
CA GLU A 119 -15.08 -30.24 22.55
C GLU A 119 -15.04 -29.72 22.75
N GLY A 120 -15.44 -29.93 22.54
CA GLY A 120 -15.56 -29.66 22.50
C GLY A 120 -15.62 -29.74 22.21
#